data_211cfc3a92892d1df7c604eff6e955b6
#
_entry.id   211cfc3a92892d1df7c604eff6e955b6
#
_cell.length_a   1.000
_cell.length_b   1.000
_cell.length_c   1.000
_cell.angle_alpha   90.00
_cell.angle_beta   90.00
_cell.angle_gamma   90.00
#
_symmetry.space_group_name_H-M   'P 1'
#
loop_
_entity.id
_entity.type
_entity.pdbx_description
1 polymer ?
#
loop_
_entity_poly.entity_id
_entity_poly.type
_entity_poly.pdbx_seq_one_letter_code
_entity_poly.pdbx_strand_id
1 'polypeptide(L)'
;PLWSRGLGDVYKRQGLGGLATVLDIKIKMYPTHAASKPVAMIPNCAATRHAHFVMDGSGAVYMDAPSLDLWPKIDWEPDYNKSRRVDLNALTKEEVASWKPGDTLLLNGKMLTGRDAAHKRIQDMLAKGEKLPVDFTNRVIYYVGPVDPVKDEAVGPAGPTTATRMDKFTDMMLEQTGLIAMIGKAERGPVAIESIKNLSLIHI
;
A
#
# COMPACT_ATOMS: atom_id res chain seq x y z
N PRO A 1 -11.79 25.49 -7.16
CA PRO A 1 -13.24 25.34 -7.17
C PRO A 1 -13.68 24.05 -6.46
N LEU A 2 -14.85 24.10 -5.82
CA LEU A 2 -15.40 22.98 -5.03
C LEU A 2 -15.59 21.68 -5.83
N TRP A 3 -15.80 21.76 -7.13
CA TRP A 3 -15.95 20.58 -8.00
C TRP A 3 -14.67 19.77 -8.18
N SER A 4 -13.49 20.36 -8.08
CA SER A 4 -12.23 19.59 -8.15
C SER A 4 -12.04 18.69 -6.92
N ARG A 5 -12.61 19.08 -5.77
CA ARG A 5 -12.63 18.24 -4.58
C ARG A 5 -13.57 17.04 -4.73
N GLY A 6 -14.66 17.21 -5.47
CA GLY A 6 -15.59 16.11 -5.76
C GLY A 6 -14.97 14.98 -6.57
N LEU A 7 -14.10 15.29 -7.54
CA LEU A 7 -13.36 14.28 -8.29
C LEU A 7 -12.38 13.50 -7.41
N GLY A 8 -11.69 14.18 -6.50
CA GLY A 8 -10.83 13.52 -5.52
C GLY A 8 -11.62 12.56 -4.61
N ASP A 9 -12.83 12.92 -4.21
CA ASP A 9 -13.69 12.05 -3.40
C ASP A 9 -14.14 10.80 -4.16
N VAL A 10 -14.38 10.87 -5.45
CA VAL A 10 -14.67 9.69 -6.28
C VAL A 10 -13.49 8.72 -6.27
N TYR A 11 -12.28 9.22 -6.45
CA TYR A 11 -11.06 8.41 -6.38
C TYR A 11 -10.86 7.77 -5.01
N LYS A 12 -11.08 8.52 -3.96
CA LYS A 12 -11.02 8.00 -2.59
C LYS A 12 -12.02 6.86 -2.37
N ARG A 13 -13.25 7.02 -2.83
CA ARG A 13 -14.29 5.98 -2.74
C ARG A 13 -13.94 4.74 -3.54
N GLN A 14 -13.15 4.87 -4.59
CA GLN A 14 -12.62 3.75 -5.35
C GLN A 14 -11.38 3.10 -4.70
N GLY A 15 -10.91 3.61 -3.57
CA GLY A 15 -9.78 3.06 -2.84
C GLY A 15 -8.41 3.43 -3.41
N LEU A 16 -8.30 4.44 -4.26
CA LEU A 16 -7.05 4.83 -4.92
C LEU A 16 -6.24 5.87 -4.15
N GLY A 17 -6.83 6.62 -3.24
CA GLY A 17 -6.20 7.79 -2.63
C GLY A 17 -5.88 7.70 -1.13
N GLY A 18 -6.25 6.62 -0.43
CA GLY A 18 -6.14 6.59 1.03
C GLY A 18 -7.02 7.65 1.71
N LEU A 19 -6.61 8.20 2.84
CA LEU A 19 -7.36 9.24 3.57
C LEU A 19 -7.18 10.64 2.98
N ALA A 20 -6.00 10.95 2.45
CA ALA A 20 -5.72 12.22 1.79
C ALA A 20 -6.14 12.16 0.32
N THR A 21 -7.19 12.89 -0.02
CA THR A 21 -7.76 12.90 -1.38
C THR A 21 -7.08 13.92 -2.28
N VAL A 22 -6.78 15.08 -1.76
CA VAL A 22 -6.13 16.18 -2.48
C VAL A 22 -4.99 16.70 -1.63
N LEU A 23 -3.77 16.65 -2.14
CA LEU A 23 -2.59 17.13 -1.44
C LEU A 23 -2.27 18.58 -1.78
N ASP A 24 -2.47 18.97 -3.04
CA ASP A 24 -2.16 20.29 -3.52
C ASP A 24 -3.08 20.64 -4.70
N ILE A 25 -3.37 21.93 -4.87
CA ILE A 25 -4.11 22.47 -6.00
C ILE A 25 -3.31 23.64 -6.55
N LYS A 26 -2.78 23.49 -7.76
CA LYS A 26 -2.11 24.57 -8.50
C LYS A 26 -2.98 25.01 -9.66
N ILE A 27 -3.24 26.30 -9.73
CA ILE A 27 -4.04 26.90 -10.80
C ILE A 27 -3.13 27.82 -11.60
N LYS A 28 -3.02 27.56 -12.89
CA LYS A 28 -2.38 28.46 -13.85
C LYS A 28 -3.41 28.86 -14.89
N MET A 29 -3.48 30.14 -15.17
CA MET A 29 -4.40 30.71 -16.17
C MET A 29 -3.62 31.13 -17.40
N TYR A 30 -4.07 30.67 -18.55
CA TYR A 30 -3.49 31.04 -19.84
C TYR A 30 -4.60 31.53 -20.78
N PRO A 31 -4.35 32.49 -21.63
CA PRO A 31 -5.29 32.88 -22.68
C PRO A 31 -5.51 31.70 -23.64
N THR A 32 -6.74 31.45 -23.99
CA THR A 32 -7.12 30.45 -24.98
C THR A 32 -7.75 31.09 -26.19
N HIS A 33 -7.53 30.53 -27.36
CA HIS A 33 -8.08 31.03 -28.64
C HIS A 33 -9.49 30.51 -28.98
N ALA A 34 -10.05 29.65 -28.11
CA ALA A 34 -11.37 29.07 -28.29
C ALA A 34 -12.13 29.05 -26.95
N ALA A 35 -13.46 29.03 -27.05
CA ALA A 35 -14.36 28.86 -25.88
C ALA A 35 -14.30 27.44 -25.33
N SER A 36 -13.12 26.92 -25.06
CA SER A 36 -12.87 25.60 -24.52
C SER A 36 -12.23 25.70 -23.15
N LYS A 37 -12.55 24.74 -22.28
CA LYS A 37 -11.94 24.58 -20.96
C LYS A 37 -11.21 23.24 -20.94
N PRO A 38 -9.95 23.17 -21.41
CA PRO A 38 -9.20 21.93 -21.30
C PRO A 38 -8.99 21.59 -19.82
N VAL A 39 -9.35 20.40 -19.43
CA VAL A 39 -9.17 19.90 -18.08
C VAL A 39 -8.33 18.63 -18.17
N ALA A 40 -7.23 18.62 -17.43
CA ALA A 40 -6.42 17.43 -17.24
C ALA A 40 -6.41 17.05 -15.77
N MET A 41 -6.56 15.80 -15.46
CA MET A 41 -6.42 15.25 -14.13
C MET A 41 -5.40 14.11 -14.17
N ILE A 42 -4.39 14.22 -13.33
CA ILE A 42 -3.38 13.17 -13.16
C ILE A 42 -3.61 12.52 -11.81
N PRO A 43 -4.35 11.40 -11.76
CA PRO A 43 -4.58 10.67 -10.52
C PRO A 43 -3.33 9.89 -10.17
N ASN A 44 -2.55 10.41 -9.24
CA ASN A 44 -1.28 9.80 -8.89
C ASN A 44 -1.05 9.82 -7.38
N CYS A 45 -0.14 8.96 -6.92
CA CYS A 45 0.30 8.93 -5.55
C CYS A 45 1.27 10.09 -5.28
N ALA A 46 1.21 10.72 -4.10
CA ALA A 46 2.16 11.77 -3.70
C ALA A 46 3.61 11.29 -3.66
N ALA A 47 3.81 9.98 -3.48
CA ALA A 47 5.14 9.36 -3.55
C ALA A 47 5.65 9.18 -4.99
N THR A 48 4.84 9.50 -5.99
CA THR A 48 5.25 9.40 -7.38
C THR A 48 6.34 10.41 -7.67
N ARG A 49 7.35 9.96 -8.35
CA ARG A 49 8.46 10.81 -8.79
C ARG A 49 7.94 11.89 -9.73
N HIS A 50 8.42 13.09 -9.54
CA HIS A 50 8.15 14.23 -10.42
C HIS A 50 9.46 14.82 -10.88
N ALA A 51 9.45 15.41 -12.07
CA ALA A 51 10.56 16.18 -12.60
C ALA A 51 10.06 17.56 -13.04
N HIS A 52 10.89 18.57 -12.86
CA HIS A 52 10.68 19.88 -13.46
C HIS A 52 11.44 19.93 -14.78
N PHE A 53 10.78 20.39 -15.82
CA PHE A 53 11.39 20.56 -17.12
C PHE A 53 10.80 21.79 -17.82
N VAL A 54 11.56 22.38 -18.72
CA VAL A 54 11.12 23.50 -19.55
C VAL A 54 10.94 22.99 -20.98
N MET A 55 9.81 23.33 -21.58
CA MET A 55 9.53 23.06 -22.98
C MET A 55 9.58 24.36 -23.74
N ASP A 56 10.65 24.60 -24.45
CA ASP A 56 10.91 25.83 -25.26
C ASP A 56 11.02 25.56 -26.76
N GLY A 57 10.79 24.32 -27.17
CA GLY A 57 10.92 23.87 -28.57
C GLY A 57 12.29 23.28 -28.91
N SER A 58 13.28 23.39 -28.05
CA SER A 58 14.61 22.79 -28.24
C SER A 58 14.71 21.32 -27.84
N GLY A 59 13.63 20.78 -27.32
CA GLY A 59 13.54 19.44 -26.73
C GLY A 59 13.25 19.51 -25.22
N ALA A 60 13.24 18.38 -24.57
CA ALA A 60 13.05 18.32 -23.12
C ALA A 60 14.37 18.65 -22.41
N VAL A 61 14.39 19.75 -21.68
CA VAL A 61 15.51 20.11 -20.80
C VAL A 61 15.17 19.66 -19.39
N TYR A 62 15.91 18.70 -18.87
CA TYR A 62 15.78 18.25 -17.49
C TYR A 62 16.61 19.17 -16.59
N MET A 63 16.00 19.63 -15.50
CA MET A 63 16.76 20.25 -14.43
C MET A 63 17.66 19.19 -13.77
N ASP A 64 18.76 19.66 -13.17
CA ASP A 64 19.71 18.78 -12.50
C ASP A 64 19.01 17.81 -11.54
N ALA A 65 19.37 16.53 -11.62
CA ALA A 65 18.88 15.56 -10.68
C ALA A 65 19.29 15.95 -9.26
N PRO A 66 18.41 15.80 -8.26
CA PRO A 66 18.79 16.08 -6.88
C PRO A 66 19.95 15.18 -6.46
N SER A 67 20.96 15.77 -5.82
CA SER A 67 22.10 15.01 -5.30
C SER A 67 21.62 14.00 -4.24
N LEU A 68 22.09 12.76 -4.33
CA LEU A 68 21.85 11.75 -3.32
C LEU A 68 22.54 12.09 -1.99
N ASP A 69 23.51 13.01 -1.98
CA ASP A 69 24.18 13.50 -0.78
C ASP A 69 23.24 14.27 0.17
N LEU A 70 22.10 14.76 -0.37
CA LEU A 70 21.05 15.39 0.44
C LEU A 70 20.26 14.38 1.30
N TRP A 71 20.38 13.09 1.03
CA TRP A 71 19.70 12.05 1.79
C TRP A 71 20.53 11.69 3.01
N PRO A 72 19.95 11.66 4.22
CA PRO A 72 20.68 11.22 5.40
C PRO A 72 21.14 9.78 5.21
N LYS A 73 22.40 9.52 5.53
CA LYS A 73 22.86 8.15 5.66
C LYS A 73 22.18 7.56 6.90
N ILE A 74 21.40 6.53 6.70
CA ILE A 74 20.71 5.84 7.79
C ILE A 74 21.46 4.55 8.04
N ASP A 75 22.23 4.53 9.11
CA ASP A 75 22.84 3.32 9.68
C ASP A 75 21.83 2.72 10.65
N TRP A 76 20.88 1.98 10.12
CA TRP A 76 19.91 1.25 10.94
C TRP A 76 20.17 -0.25 10.84
N GLU A 77 20.38 -0.89 11.95
CA GLU A 77 20.43 -2.34 12.05
C GLU A 77 19.33 -2.84 12.99
N PRO A 78 18.69 -3.97 12.68
CA PRO A 78 17.74 -4.57 13.60
C PRO A 78 18.42 -4.99 14.89
N ASP A 79 17.81 -4.71 16.03
CA ASP A 79 18.27 -5.27 17.30
C ASP A 79 17.91 -6.77 17.36
N TYR A 80 18.82 -7.60 16.90
CA TYR A 80 18.62 -9.05 16.83
C TYR A 80 18.43 -9.71 18.19
N ASN A 81 18.85 -9.04 19.28
CA ASN A 81 18.74 -9.57 20.63
C ASN A 81 17.35 -9.31 21.23
N LYS A 82 16.70 -8.23 20.83
CA LYS A 82 15.37 -7.84 21.30
C LYS A 82 14.25 -8.27 20.36
N SER A 83 14.58 -8.67 19.14
CA SER A 83 13.60 -9.01 18.12
C SER A 83 13.34 -10.50 18.07
N ARG A 84 12.06 -10.89 18.07
CA ARG A 84 11.66 -12.29 17.92
C ARG A 84 11.79 -12.70 16.46
N ARG A 85 12.48 -13.81 16.20
CA ARG A 85 12.54 -14.40 14.85
C ARG A 85 11.30 -15.25 14.59
N VAL A 86 10.69 -15.07 13.43
CA VAL A 86 9.48 -15.77 13.01
C VAL A 86 9.69 -16.37 11.62
N ASP A 87 9.43 -17.67 11.48
CA ASP A 87 9.40 -18.35 10.18
C ASP A 87 7.97 -18.35 9.63
N LEU A 88 7.72 -17.56 8.59
CA LEU A 88 6.41 -17.46 7.95
C LEU A 88 5.99 -18.75 7.21
N ASN A 89 6.91 -19.65 6.92
CA ASN A 89 6.57 -20.91 6.28
C ASN A 89 5.98 -21.94 7.26
N ALA A 90 6.28 -21.78 8.54
CA ALA A 90 5.80 -22.64 9.63
C ALA A 90 4.85 -21.91 10.60
N LEU A 91 4.39 -20.73 10.25
CA LEU A 91 3.59 -19.88 11.12
C LEU A 91 2.24 -20.52 11.44
N THR A 92 1.87 -20.50 12.74
CA THR A 92 0.59 -21.01 13.23
C THR A 92 -0.24 -19.90 13.89
N LYS A 93 -1.54 -20.17 14.06
CA LYS A 93 -2.44 -19.23 14.75
C LYS A 93 -2.03 -19.03 16.21
N GLU A 94 -1.57 -20.08 16.87
CA GLU A 94 -1.11 -20.06 18.27
C GLU A 94 0.11 -19.16 18.42
N GLU A 95 1.04 -19.19 17.46
CA GLU A 95 2.19 -18.31 17.47
C GLU A 95 1.76 -16.86 17.30
N VAL A 96 0.90 -16.57 16.30
CA VAL A 96 0.36 -15.21 16.08
C VAL A 96 -0.36 -14.71 17.33
N ALA A 97 -1.17 -15.53 17.98
CA ALA A 97 -1.90 -15.18 19.20
C ALA A 97 -0.97 -14.89 20.40
N SER A 98 0.27 -15.36 20.36
CA SER A 98 1.26 -15.11 21.41
C SER A 98 1.93 -13.74 21.33
N TRP A 99 1.81 -13.04 20.21
CA TRP A 99 2.42 -11.74 20.00
C TRP A 99 1.69 -10.64 20.76
N LYS A 100 2.41 -9.62 21.14
CA LYS A 100 1.87 -8.48 21.89
C LYS A 100 2.12 -7.16 21.16
N PRO A 101 1.24 -6.18 21.33
CA PRO A 101 1.52 -4.84 20.84
C PRO A 101 2.86 -4.32 21.37
N GLY A 102 3.71 -3.84 20.46
CA GLY A 102 5.07 -3.39 20.78
C GLY A 102 6.17 -4.43 20.54
N ASP A 103 5.82 -5.68 20.27
CA ASP A 103 6.83 -6.68 19.90
C ASP A 103 7.49 -6.31 18.57
N THR A 104 8.80 -6.49 18.51
CA THR A 104 9.56 -6.37 17.25
C THR A 104 9.81 -7.77 16.69
N LEU A 105 9.35 -7.99 15.47
CA LEU A 105 9.42 -9.29 14.80
C LEU A 105 10.37 -9.24 13.60
N LEU A 106 11.23 -10.23 13.48
CA LEU A 106 12.06 -10.46 12.29
C LEU A 106 11.43 -11.60 11.48
N LEU A 107 10.66 -11.20 10.47
CA LEU A 107 9.90 -12.13 9.64
C LEU A 107 10.79 -12.72 8.54
N ASN A 108 10.84 -14.03 8.45
CA ASN A 108 11.59 -14.77 7.43
C ASN A 108 10.65 -15.74 6.71
N GLY A 109 10.89 -15.97 5.43
CA GLY A 109 10.10 -16.92 4.64
C GLY A 109 9.23 -16.26 3.57
N LYS A 110 8.28 -17.03 3.04
CA LYS A 110 7.42 -16.60 1.93
C LYS A 110 6.23 -15.80 2.45
N MET A 111 6.00 -14.64 1.88
CA MET A 111 4.91 -13.73 2.20
C MET A 111 4.11 -13.42 0.93
N LEU A 112 2.79 -13.35 1.06
CA LEU A 112 1.94 -12.88 -0.02
C LEU A 112 1.93 -11.35 -0.05
N THR A 113 1.87 -10.78 -1.24
CA THR A 113 1.71 -9.33 -1.41
C THR A 113 0.41 -9.02 -2.12
N GLY A 114 -0.30 -7.99 -1.68
CA GLY A 114 -1.54 -7.60 -2.32
C GLY A 114 -2.12 -6.31 -1.75
N ARG A 115 -2.79 -5.57 -2.60
CA ARG A 115 -3.49 -4.33 -2.24
C ARG A 115 -4.90 -4.33 -2.84
N ASP A 116 -5.43 -3.14 -3.13
CA ASP A 116 -6.80 -2.91 -3.58
C ASP A 116 -7.26 -3.85 -4.71
N ALA A 117 -6.50 -3.91 -5.80
CA ALA A 117 -6.87 -4.72 -6.96
C ALA A 117 -6.85 -6.23 -6.66
N ALA A 118 -5.86 -6.70 -5.89
CA ALA A 118 -5.78 -8.09 -5.48
C ALA A 118 -6.96 -8.48 -4.60
N HIS A 119 -7.27 -7.68 -3.57
CA HIS A 119 -8.39 -7.94 -2.66
C HIS A 119 -9.75 -7.89 -3.39
N LYS A 120 -9.93 -6.93 -4.31
CA LYS A 120 -11.14 -6.87 -5.12
C LYS A 120 -11.29 -8.11 -6.00
N ARG A 121 -10.22 -8.56 -6.64
CA ARG A 121 -10.22 -9.79 -7.43
C ARG A 121 -10.56 -11.02 -6.60
N ILE A 122 -9.98 -11.15 -5.40
CA ILE A 122 -10.29 -12.25 -4.48
C ILE A 122 -11.78 -12.21 -4.11
N GLN A 123 -12.32 -11.04 -3.76
CA GLN A 123 -13.73 -10.86 -3.46
C GLN A 123 -14.63 -11.33 -4.61
N ASP A 124 -14.31 -10.91 -5.84
CA ASP A 124 -15.10 -11.27 -7.01
C ASP A 124 -15.03 -12.78 -7.30
N MET A 125 -13.87 -13.40 -7.11
CA MET A 125 -13.69 -14.84 -7.29
C MET A 125 -14.47 -15.64 -6.22
N LEU A 126 -14.40 -15.23 -4.96
CA LEU A 126 -15.17 -15.87 -3.88
C LEU A 126 -16.67 -15.74 -4.11
N ALA A 127 -17.15 -14.58 -4.53
CA ALA A 127 -18.56 -14.37 -4.84
C ALA A 127 -19.08 -15.26 -5.98
N LYS A 128 -18.21 -15.66 -6.91
CA LYS A 128 -18.51 -16.58 -8.01
C LYS A 128 -18.27 -18.06 -7.67
N GLY A 129 -17.73 -18.36 -6.50
CA GLY A 129 -17.32 -19.72 -6.13
C GLY A 129 -16.10 -20.23 -6.93
N GLU A 130 -15.31 -19.31 -7.49
CA GLU A 130 -14.10 -19.66 -8.23
C GLU A 130 -12.94 -20.01 -7.28
N LYS A 131 -12.07 -20.92 -7.73
CA LYS A 131 -10.86 -21.27 -6.99
C LYS A 131 -9.90 -20.09 -6.96
N LEU A 132 -9.43 -19.74 -5.76
CA LEU A 132 -8.44 -18.67 -5.58
C LEU A 132 -7.09 -19.03 -6.24
N PRO A 133 -6.32 -18.03 -6.72
CA PRO A 133 -5.07 -18.26 -7.44
C PRO A 133 -3.95 -18.80 -6.55
N VAL A 134 -4.07 -18.60 -5.24
CA VAL A 134 -3.13 -19.09 -4.22
C VAL A 134 -3.90 -19.57 -2.99
N ASP A 135 -3.28 -20.46 -2.23
CA ASP A 135 -3.78 -20.86 -0.91
C ASP A 135 -3.35 -19.81 0.13
N PHE A 136 -4.31 -19.24 0.84
CA PHE A 136 -4.12 -18.25 1.90
C PHE A 136 -4.06 -18.86 3.29
N THR A 137 -4.33 -20.16 3.42
CA THR A 137 -4.39 -20.84 4.71
C THR A 137 -3.06 -20.71 5.47
N ASN A 138 -3.13 -20.19 6.69
CA ASN A 138 -1.97 -19.92 7.54
C ASN A 138 -0.91 -19.02 6.91
N ARG A 139 -1.32 -18.14 5.98
CA ARG A 139 -0.40 -17.23 5.33
C ARG A 139 -0.54 -15.81 5.87
N VAL A 140 0.48 -15.03 5.57
CA VAL A 140 0.54 -13.59 5.86
C VAL A 140 0.45 -12.82 4.57
N ILE A 141 -0.33 -11.74 4.54
CA ILE A 141 -0.37 -10.81 3.43
C ILE A 141 0.26 -9.46 3.81
N TYR A 142 1.11 -8.96 2.95
CA TYR A 142 1.76 -7.67 3.09
C TYR A 142 1.14 -6.67 2.11
N TYR A 143 0.64 -5.58 2.64
CA TYR A 143 0.02 -4.51 1.86
C TYR A 143 1.07 -3.66 1.17
N VAL A 144 1.68 -4.21 0.14
CA VAL A 144 2.78 -3.61 -0.59
C VAL A 144 2.65 -3.88 -2.10
N GLY A 145 3.25 -3.02 -2.89
CA GLY A 145 3.58 -3.29 -4.28
C GLY A 145 5.09 -3.23 -4.40
N PRO A 146 5.78 -4.35 -4.26
CA PRO A 146 7.24 -4.38 -4.36
C PRO A 146 7.68 -3.96 -5.76
N VAL A 147 8.85 -3.35 -5.84
CA VAL A 147 9.56 -3.12 -7.10
C VAL A 147 10.24 -4.41 -7.51
N ASP A 148 10.45 -4.60 -8.80
CA ASP A 148 11.18 -5.77 -9.30
C ASP A 148 12.59 -5.81 -8.70
N PRO A 149 13.09 -7.00 -8.35
CA PRO A 149 14.42 -7.16 -7.80
C PRO A 149 15.50 -6.81 -8.83
N VAL A 150 16.64 -6.36 -8.35
CA VAL A 150 17.82 -6.07 -9.16
C VAL A 150 18.94 -7.02 -8.74
N LYS A 151 19.62 -7.62 -9.71
CA LYS A 151 20.68 -8.60 -9.48
C LYS A 151 20.16 -9.83 -8.69
N ASP A 152 20.84 -10.16 -7.60
CA ASP A 152 20.56 -11.32 -6.76
C ASP A 152 19.60 -11.06 -5.59
N GLU A 153 18.89 -9.94 -5.63
CA GLU A 153 17.88 -9.61 -4.61
C GLU A 153 16.70 -10.57 -4.70
N ALA A 154 16.22 -11.04 -3.56
CA ALA A 154 15.00 -11.87 -3.50
C ALA A 154 13.74 -11.08 -3.83
N VAL A 155 13.74 -9.77 -3.55
CA VAL A 155 12.66 -8.82 -3.82
C VAL A 155 13.27 -7.42 -3.88
N GLY A 156 12.77 -6.56 -4.74
CA GLY A 156 13.15 -5.16 -4.80
C GLY A 156 12.58 -4.34 -3.64
N PRO A 157 12.81 -3.02 -3.64
CA PRO A 157 12.31 -2.13 -2.61
C PRO A 157 10.82 -2.34 -2.32
N ALA A 158 10.49 -2.55 -1.06
CA ALA A 158 9.15 -2.83 -0.59
C ALA A 158 8.88 -2.09 0.72
N GLY A 159 7.87 -1.23 0.73
CA GLY A 159 7.43 -0.49 1.91
C GLY A 159 5.94 -0.65 2.15
N PRO A 160 5.49 -0.71 3.41
CA PRO A 160 4.08 -0.93 3.72
C PRO A 160 3.22 0.24 3.23
N THR A 161 2.05 -0.09 2.70
CA THR A 161 1.03 0.89 2.33
C THR A 161 -0.06 0.97 3.39
N THR A 162 -0.93 1.98 3.29
CA THR A 162 -2.00 2.24 4.25
C THR A 162 -2.96 1.07 4.35
N ALA A 163 -3.07 0.49 5.54
CA ALA A 163 -3.91 -0.67 5.83
C ALA A 163 -5.41 -0.35 5.79
N THR A 164 -5.83 0.85 6.22
CA THR A 164 -7.23 1.28 6.27
C THR A 164 -7.98 1.11 4.94
N ARG A 165 -7.27 1.18 3.82
CA ARG A 165 -7.86 0.94 2.50
C ARG A 165 -8.37 -0.49 2.32
N MET A 166 -7.79 -1.43 3.06
CA MET A 166 -8.13 -2.85 3.00
C MET A 166 -9.22 -3.23 4.02
N ASP A 167 -9.64 -2.33 4.89
CA ASP A 167 -10.59 -2.62 5.97
C ASP A 167 -11.88 -3.26 5.48
N LYS A 168 -12.40 -2.77 4.37
CA LYS A 168 -13.62 -3.32 3.74
C LYS A 168 -13.49 -4.78 3.27
N PHE A 169 -12.29 -5.32 3.20
CA PHE A 169 -12.04 -6.69 2.79
C PHE A 169 -11.61 -7.58 3.96
N THR A 170 -11.40 -7.00 5.15
CA THR A 170 -10.79 -7.69 6.28
C THR A 170 -11.57 -8.93 6.68
N ASP A 171 -12.87 -8.81 6.91
CA ASP A 171 -13.73 -9.94 7.31
C ASP A 171 -13.66 -11.09 6.30
N MET A 172 -13.88 -10.77 5.04
CA MET A 172 -13.81 -11.74 3.96
C MET A 172 -12.46 -12.46 3.91
N MET A 173 -11.35 -11.72 4.03
CA MET A 173 -10.01 -12.31 3.98
C MET A 173 -9.76 -13.24 5.17
N LEU A 174 -10.17 -12.86 6.35
CA LEU A 174 -9.95 -13.64 7.56
C LEU A 174 -10.89 -14.85 7.65
N GLU A 175 -12.16 -14.67 7.33
CA GLU A 175 -13.19 -15.70 7.50
C GLU A 175 -13.19 -16.73 6.36
N GLN A 176 -12.99 -16.27 5.11
CA GLN A 176 -13.22 -17.11 3.94
C GLN A 176 -11.94 -17.65 3.31
N THR A 177 -10.77 -17.12 3.64
CA THR A 177 -9.53 -17.55 3.00
C THR A 177 -8.57 -18.29 3.93
N GLY A 178 -8.78 -18.23 5.24
CA GLY A 178 -7.86 -18.81 6.22
C GLY A 178 -6.57 -18.01 6.43
N LEU A 179 -6.53 -16.76 5.99
CA LEU A 179 -5.42 -15.83 6.25
C LEU A 179 -5.29 -15.59 7.76
N ILE A 180 -4.07 -15.55 8.30
CA ILE A 180 -3.86 -15.41 9.76
C ILE A 180 -3.19 -14.10 10.18
N ALA A 181 -2.56 -13.36 9.28
CA ALA A 181 -1.99 -12.06 9.63
C ALA A 181 -1.91 -11.12 8.42
N MET A 182 -1.90 -9.84 8.72
CA MET A 182 -1.82 -8.77 7.73
C MET A 182 -0.77 -7.75 8.17
N ILE A 183 0.07 -7.32 7.24
CA ILE A 183 1.12 -6.31 7.48
C ILE A 183 0.79 -5.06 6.66
N GLY A 184 0.77 -3.94 7.33
CA GLY A 184 0.50 -2.64 6.72
C GLY A 184 0.94 -1.50 7.64
N LYS A 185 0.60 -0.28 7.27
CA LYS A 185 0.84 0.91 8.11
C LYS A 185 -0.44 1.70 8.31
N ALA A 186 -0.39 2.64 9.25
CA ALA A 186 -1.49 3.47 9.72
C ALA A 186 -2.57 2.68 10.49
N GLU A 187 -3.45 3.42 11.10
CA GLU A 187 -4.53 2.88 11.92
C GLU A 187 -5.55 2.08 11.09
N ARG A 188 -6.22 1.16 11.76
CA ARG A 188 -7.35 0.41 11.20
C ARG A 188 -8.66 1.07 11.62
N GLY A 189 -9.67 0.95 10.77
CA GLY A 189 -11.02 1.36 11.13
C GLY A 189 -11.67 0.45 12.18
N PRO A 190 -12.71 0.93 12.90
CA PRO A 190 -13.30 0.19 14.01
C PRO A 190 -13.84 -1.19 13.61
N VAL A 191 -14.44 -1.32 12.45
CA VAL A 191 -14.96 -2.60 11.94
C VAL A 191 -13.82 -3.62 11.78
N ALA A 192 -12.72 -3.22 11.14
CA ALA A 192 -11.57 -4.10 10.97
C ALA A 192 -10.91 -4.48 12.30
N ILE A 193 -10.87 -3.56 13.26
CA ILE A 193 -10.37 -3.84 14.61
C ILE A 193 -11.23 -4.89 15.31
N GLU A 194 -12.54 -4.79 15.18
CA GLU A 194 -13.46 -5.75 15.78
C GLU A 194 -13.31 -7.14 15.15
N SER A 195 -13.26 -7.21 13.83
CA SER A 195 -13.02 -8.49 13.11
C SER A 195 -11.72 -9.16 13.51
N ILE A 196 -10.65 -8.38 13.63
CA ILE A 196 -9.34 -8.87 14.05
C ILE A 196 -9.40 -9.41 15.48
N LYS A 197 -10.09 -8.73 16.39
CA LYS A 197 -10.29 -9.19 17.78
C LYS A 197 -11.08 -10.48 17.86
N ASN A 198 -12.21 -10.56 17.15
CA ASN A 198 -13.11 -11.71 17.17
C ASN A 198 -12.45 -12.99 16.66
N LEU A 199 -11.49 -12.85 15.75
CA LEU A 199 -10.76 -13.98 15.18
C LEU A 199 -9.44 -14.27 15.90
N SER A 200 -9.17 -13.60 17.04
CA SER A 200 -7.93 -13.71 17.80
C SER A 200 -6.66 -13.49 16.96
N LEU A 201 -6.73 -12.54 16.02
CA LEU A 201 -5.65 -12.22 15.12
C LEU A 201 -5.04 -10.86 15.47
N ILE A 202 -3.82 -10.61 15.00
CA ILE A 202 -3.09 -9.38 15.25
C ILE A 202 -2.82 -8.66 13.93
N HIS A 203 -3.02 -7.35 13.95
CA HIS A 203 -2.53 -6.48 12.90
C HIS A 203 -1.14 -5.95 13.29
N ILE A 204 -0.19 -6.19 12.45
CA ILE A 204 1.21 -5.75 12.59
C ILE A 204 1.42 -4.51 11.70
#